data_2dcefa2766704dcde4b49ee98cf20a9a
#
_entry.id   2dcefa2766704dcde4b49ee98cf20a9a
#
_cell.length_a   1.000
_cell.length_b   1.000
_cell.length_c   1.000
_cell.angle_alpha   90.00
_cell.angle_beta   90.00
_cell.angle_gamma   90.00
#
_symmetry.space_group_name_H-M   'P 1'
#
loop_
_entity.id
_entity.type
_entity.pdbx_description
1 polymer ?
#
loop_
_entity_poly.entity_id
_entity_poly.type
_entity_poly.pdbx_seq_one_letter_code
_entity_poly.pdbx_strand_id
1 'polypeptide(L)'
;MTTATHNQIVNAIRGKASQIVPKGATVILFGSRARGDAREDSDWDVLILLDKDRITSQDIDDYSYPLRELGWDYNQCINAILYTKRDWDSSISSPFRENVTEDGIRLWG
;
A
#
# COMPACT_ATOMS: atom_id res chain seq x y z
N MET A 1 25.78 9.27 4.78
CA MET A 1 24.74 8.23 4.63
C MET A 1 23.77 8.65 3.53
N THR A 2 23.54 7.80 2.56
CA THR A 2 22.71 8.15 1.42
C THR A 2 21.24 7.85 1.74
N THR A 3 20.35 8.83 1.55
CA THR A 3 18.91 8.63 1.70
C THR A 3 18.41 7.75 0.55
N ALA A 4 17.55 6.78 0.85
CA ALA A 4 16.95 5.94 -0.18
C ALA A 4 16.15 6.78 -1.17
N THR A 5 16.27 6.48 -2.46
CA THR A 5 15.51 7.15 -3.51
C THR A 5 14.05 6.70 -3.50
N HIS A 6 13.18 7.46 -4.17
CA HIS A 6 11.78 7.09 -4.38
C HIS A 6 11.68 5.67 -4.98
N ASN A 7 12.43 5.38 -6.03
CA ASN A 7 12.38 4.08 -6.69
C ASN A 7 12.89 2.94 -5.80
N GLN A 8 13.90 3.20 -4.97
CA GLN A 8 14.37 2.20 -4.02
C GLN A 8 13.30 1.82 -3.02
N ILE A 9 12.56 2.81 -2.51
CA ILE A 9 11.46 2.56 -1.56
C ILE A 9 10.30 1.84 -2.25
N VAL A 10 9.92 2.25 -3.45
CA VAL A 10 8.87 1.57 -4.23
C VAL A 10 9.25 0.11 -4.45
N ASN A 11 10.48 -0.16 -4.83
CA ASN A 11 10.95 -1.53 -5.07
C ASN A 11 10.99 -2.35 -3.78
N ALA A 12 11.34 -1.72 -2.65
CA ALA A 12 11.33 -2.38 -1.35
C ALA A 12 9.90 -2.77 -0.93
N ILE A 13 8.94 -1.86 -1.14
CA ILE A 13 7.53 -2.14 -0.86
C ILE A 13 7.02 -3.28 -1.75
N ARG A 14 7.31 -3.22 -3.05
CA ARG A 14 6.93 -4.27 -4.01
C ARG A 14 7.51 -5.62 -3.61
N GLY A 15 8.78 -5.65 -3.28
CA GLY A 15 9.47 -6.89 -2.89
C GLY A 15 8.90 -7.48 -1.60
N LYS A 16 8.67 -6.65 -0.60
CA LYS A 16 8.06 -7.11 0.66
C LYS A 16 6.64 -7.59 0.45
N ALA A 17 5.84 -6.84 -0.30
CA ALA A 17 4.46 -7.23 -0.60
C ALA A 17 4.41 -8.59 -1.28
N SER A 18 5.29 -8.83 -2.26
CA SER A 18 5.33 -10.11 -2.98
C SER A 18 5.62 -11.30 -2.07
N GLN A 19 6.31 -11.06 -0.97
CA GLN A 19 6.67 -12.11 0.00
C GLN A 19 5.54 -12.41 0.99
N ILE A 20 4.74 -11.41 1.35
CA ILE A 20 3.80 -11.53 2.47
C ILE A 20 2.35 -11.67 2.04
N VAL A 21 1.94 -11.09 0.90
CA VAL A 21 0.51 -11.12 0.53
C VAL A 21 0.12 -12.46 -0.07
N PRO A 22 -1.12 -12.92 0.19
CA PRO A 22 -1.58 -14.19 -0.34
C PRO A 22 -1.88 -14.10 -1.83
N LYS A 23 -2.03 -15.25 -2.46
CA LYS A 23 -2.44 -15.35 -3.85
C LYS A 23 -3.77 -14.63 -4.05
N GLY A 24 -3.88 -13.89 -5.13
CA GLY A 24 -5.09 -13.13 -5.45
C GLY A 24 -5.11 -11.72 -4.87
N ALA A 25 -4.14 -11.35 -4.03
CA ALA A 25 -4.06 -9.99 -3.49
C ALA A 25 -3.51 -9.01 -4.52
N THR A 26 -3.92 -7.75 -4.39
CA THR A 26 -3.41 -6.65 -5.20
C THR A 26 -2.87 -5.57 -4.27
N VAL A 27 -1.72 -4.97 -4.61
CA VAL A 27 -1.08 -3.92 -3.83
C VAL A 27 -0.94 -2.68 -4.69
N ILE A 28 -1.43 -1.55 -4.20
CA ILE A 28 -1.49 -0.29 -4.94
C ILE A 28 -0.84 0.83 -4.11
N LEU A 29 0.08 1.57 -4.71
CA LEU A 29 0.60 2.80 -4.14
C LEU A 29 -0.33 3.94 -4.55
N PHE A 30 -0.74 4.78 -3.61
CA PHE A 30 -1.59 5.93 -3.91
C PHE A 30 -1.12 7.16 -3.13
N GLY A 31 -1.87 8.26 -3.23
CA GLY A 31 -1.54 9.49 -2.54
C GLY A 31 -0.40 10.25 -3.21
N SER A 32 0.24 11.15 -2.46
CA SER A 32 1.26 12.07 -3.01
C SER A 32 2.48 11.35 -3.58
N ARG A 33 2.86 10.21 -3.02
CA ARG A 33 4.00 9.42 -3.53
C ARG A 33 3.70 8.81 -4.90
N ALA A 34 2.42 8.51 -5.17
CA ALA A 34 2.00 8.01 -6.49
C ALA A 34 1.88 9.15 -7.49
N ARG A 35 1.37 10.31 -7.07
CA ARG A 35 1.20 11.48 -7.95
C ARG A 35 2.51 12.17 -8.30
N GLY A 36 3.55 12.01 -7.48
CA GLY A 36 4.82 12.69 -7.70
C GLY A 36 4.90 14.09 -7.08
N ASP A 37 3.93 14.47 -6.25
CA ASP A 37 3.92 15.77 -5.57
C ASP A 37 4.24 15.65 -4.08
N ALA A 38 4.85 14.53 -3.67
CA ALA A 38 5.20 14.29 -2.29
C ALA A 38 6.33 15.19 -1.82
N ARG A 39 6.25 15.54 -0.54
CA ARG A 39 7.36 16.18 0.16
C ARG A 39 8.25 15.09 0.76
N GLU A 40 9.43 15.50 1.22
CA GLU A 40 10.40 14.58 1.82
C GLU A 40 9.84 13.83 3.04
N ASP A 41 8.96 14.48 3.81
CA ASP A 41 8.31 13.92 4.98
C ASP A 41 6.94 13.30 4.72
N SER A 42 6.52 13.20 3.45
CA SER A 42 5.22 12.62 3.10
C SER A 42 5.17 11.13 3.38
N ASP A 43 4.01 10.67 3.85
CA ASP A 43 3.77 9.25 4.06
C ASP A 43 3.69 8.50 2.73
N TRP A 44 3.95 7.20 2.80
CA TRP A 44 3.76 6.27 1.69
C TRP A 44 2.44 5.56 1.90
N ASP A 45 1.44 5.87 1.08
CA ASP A 45 0.10 5.31 1.20
C ASP A 45 -0.03 4.08 0.31
N VAL A 46 -0.30 2.94 0.93
CA VAL A 46 -0.39 1.64 0.24
C VAL A 46 -1.75 1.02 0.56
N LEU A 47 -2.43 0.57 -0.49
CA LEU A 47 -3.68 -0.16 -0.37
C LEU A 47 -3.44 -1.62 -0.73
N ILE A 48 -3.87 -2.52 0.16
CA ILE A 48 -3.80 -3.96 -0.06
C ILE A 48 -5.22 -4.48 -0.20
N LEU A 49 -5.54 -5.05 -1.35
CA LEU A 49 -6.84 -5.65 -1.63
C LEU A 49 -6.71 -7.16 -1.49
N LEU A 50 -7.46 -7.73 -0.56
CA LEU A 50 -7.42 -9.16 -0.26
C LEU A 50 -8.65 -9.86 -0.86
N ASP A 51 -8.42 -11.03 -1.44
CA ASP A 51 -9.48 -11.86 -2.02
C ASP A 51 -10.03 -12.79 -0.94
N LYS A 52 -10.83 -12.22 -0.03
CA LYS A 52 -11.45 -12.93 1.08
C LYS A 52 -12.71 -12.19 1.53
N ASP A 53 -13.49 -12.81 2.41
CA ASP A 53 -14.79 -12.28 2.81
C ASP A 53 -14.71 -11.05 3.69
N ARG A 54 -13.73 -10.96 4.58
CA ARG A 54 -13.58 -9.84 5.48
C ARG A 54 -12.15 -9.70 5.98
N ILE A 55 -11.79 -8.48 6.38
CA ILE A 55 -10.51 -8.19 7.00
C ILE A 55 -10.59 -8.53 8.49
N THR A 56 -9.58 -9.23 8.98
CA THR A 56 -9.45 -9.60 10.39
C THR A 56 -8.27 -8.87 11.01
N SER A 57 -8.18 -8.89 12.35
CA SER A 57 -7.01 -8.33 13.03
C SER A 57 -5.73 -9.10 12.68
N GLN A 58 -5.84 -10.39 12.41
CA GLN A 58 -4.69 -11.18 11.95
C GLN A 58 -4.18 -10.69 10.60
N ASP A 59 -5.08 -10.30 9.70
CA ASP A 59 -4.68 -9.75 8.40
C ASP A 59 -3.86 -8.47 8.57
N ILE A 60 -4.24 -7.63 9.52
CA ILE A 60 -3.50 -6.40 9.82
C ILE A 60 -2.09 -6.75 10.27
N ASP A 61 -1.96 -7.72 11.18
CA ASP A 61 -0.66 -8.16 11.68
C ASP A 61 0.20 -8.80 10.58
N ASP A 62 -0.42 -9.55 9.67
CA ASP A 62 0.30 -10.30 8.64
C ASP A 62 0.69 -9.44 7.43
N TYR A 63 -0.11 -8.44 7.07
CA TYR A 63 0.06 -7.71 5.81
C TYR A 63 0.31 -6.22 5.98
N SER A 64 -0.32 -5.56 6.95
CA SER A 64 -0.13 -4.13 7.16
C SER A 64 1.13 -3.85 7.98
N TYR A 65 1.28 -4.52 9.10
CA TYR A 65 2.37 -4.29 10.04
C TYR A 65 3.76 -4.52 9.42
N PRO A 66 3.99 -5.60 8.64
CA PRO A 66 5.31 -5.80 8.01
C PRO A 66 5.72 -4.67 7.07
N LEU A 67 4.77 -4.03 6.38
CA LEU A 67 5.09 -2.87 5.53
C LEU A 67 5.42 -1.63 6.37
N ARG A 68 4.76 -1.47 7.52
CA ARG A 68 5.09 -0.37 8.44
C ARG A 68 6.50 -0.54 9.00
N GLU A 69 6.86 -1.76 9.37
CA GLU A 69 8.22 -2.07 9.83
C GLU A 69 9.25 -1.81 8.73
N LEU A 70 8.92 -2.16 7.49
CA LEU A 70 9.79 -1.89 6.35
C LEU A 70 10.08 -0.40 6.23
N GLY A 71 9.07 0.44 6.45
CA GLY A 71 9.23 1.89 6.42
C GLY A 71 10.27 2.37 7.44
N TRP A 72 10.25 1.79 8.64
CA TRP A 72 11.20 2.16 9.68
C TRP A 72 12.64 1.92 9.26
N ASP A 73 12.91 0.86 8.48
CA ASP A 73 14.24 0.55 7.98
C ASP A 73 14.77 1.65 7.04
N TYR A 74 13.87 2.38 6.40
CA TYR A 74 14.20 3.47 5.49
C TYR A 74 13.94 4.85 6.07
N ASN A 75 13.61 4.91 7.37
CA ASN A 75 13.23 6.15 8.06
C ASN A 75 12.03 6.82 7.37
N GLN A 76 11.05 6.01 6.97
CA GLN A 76 9.84 6.45 6.28
C GLN A 76 8.61 5.96 7.02
N CYS A 77 7.47 6.63 6.82
CA CYS A 77 6.19 6.19 7.34
C CYS A 77 5.39 5.56 6.19
N ILE A 78 5.09 4.26 6.31
CA ILE A 78 4.26 3.55 5.35
C ILE A 78 2.91 3.28 5.99
N ASN A 79 1.85 3.82 5.41
CA ASN A 79 0.46 3.56 5.80
C ASN A 79 -0.10 2.47 4.91
N ALA A 80 -0.22 1.26 5.42
CA ALA A 80 -0.77 0.13 4.67
C ALA A 80 -2.20 -0.12 5.12
N ILE A 81 -3.16 0.12 4.22
CA ILE A 81 -4.59 0.01 4.45
C ILE A 81 -5.11 -1.25 3.77
N LEU A 82 -5.95 -2.01 4.47
CA LEU A 82 -6.51 -3.25 3.95
C LEU A 82 -7.98 -3.09 3.63
N TYR A 83 -8.37 -3.61 2.46
CA TYR A 83 -9.76 -3.80 2.06
C TYR A 83 -9.90 -5.19 1.44
N THR A 84 -11.08 -5.77 1.51
CA THR A 84 -11.39 -6.90 0.64
C THR A 84 -11.67 -6.38 -0.76
N LYS A 85 -11.39 -7.19 -1.77
CA LYS A 85 -11.74 -6.82 -3.16
C LYS A 85 -13.23 -6.57 -3.30
N ARG A 86 -14.03 -7.37 -2.62
CA ARG A 86 -15.48 -7.25 -2.63
C ARG A 86 -15.94 -5.91 -2.09
N ASP A 87 -15.46 -5.50 -0.91
CA ASP A 87 -15.82 -4.21 -0.31
C ASP A 87 -15.33 -3.05 -1.16
N TRP A 88 -14.16 -3.18 -1.74
CA TRP A 88 -13.60 -2.16 -2.62
C TRP A 88 -14.45 -1.97 -3.86
N ASP A 89 -14.83 -3.08 -4.52
CA ASP A 89 -15.61 -3.05 -5.75
C ASP A 89 -17.05 -2.61 -5.51
N SER A 90 -17.64 -2.96 -4.38
CA SER A 90 -19.02 -2.63 -4.04
C SER A 90 -19.18 -1.28 -3.37
N SER A 91 -18.09 -0.62 -2.99
CA SER A 91 -18.17 0.68 -2.35
C SER A 91 -18.78 1.70 -3.31
N ILE A 92 -19.70 2.51 -2.78
CA ILE A 92 -20.25 3.65 -3.51
C ILE A 92 -19.10 4.59 -3.82
N SER A 93 -19.10 5.18 -5.01
CA SER A 93 -18.08 6.15 -5.41
C SER A 93 -17.84 7.18 -4.29
N SER A 94 -16.62 7.17 -3.77
CA SER A 94 -16.20 8.09 -2.70
C SER A 94 -14.96 8.83 -3.19
N PRO A 95 -14.68 10.03 -2.63
CA PRO A 95 -13.45 10.75 -3.00
C PRO A 95 -12.19 9.90 -2.82
N PHE A 96 -12.14 9.10 -1.77
CA PHE A 96 -11.00 8.20 -1.52
C PHE A 96 -10.84 7.18 -2.64
N ARG A 97 -11.92 6.47 -2.98
CA ARG A 97 -11.87 5.46 -4.04
C ARG A 97 -11.53 6.07 -5.40
N GLU A 98 -12.11 7.22 -5.71
CA GLU A 98 -11.84 7.92 -6.95
C GLU A 98 -10.37 8.34 -7.05
N ASN A 99 -9.81 8.88 -5.96
CA ASN A 99 -8.41 9.28 -5.92
C ASN A 99 -7.47 8.09 -6.12
N VAL A 100 -7.75 6.96 -5.48
CA VAL A 100 -6.94 5.75 -5.66
C VAL A 100 -7.04 5.23 -7.08
N THR A 101 -8.24 5.22 -7.66
CA THR A 101 -8.46 4.76 -9.03
C THR A 101 -7.72 5.63 -10.03
N GLU A 102 -7.73 6.95 -9.81
CA GLU A 102 -7.09 7.91 -10.71
C GLU A 102 -5.56 7.91 -10.58
N ASP A 103 -5.05 7.97 -9.35
CA ASP A 103 -3.62 8.17 -9.08
C ASP A 103 -2.87 6.88 -8.76
N GLY A 104 -3.57 5.80 -8.44
CA GLY A 104 -2.96 4.57 -7.94
C GLY A 104 -2.04 3.89 -8.94
N ILE A 105 -0.93 3.39 -8.42
CA ILE A 105 0.04 2.62 -9.20
C ILE A 105 0.06 1.21 -8.63
N ARG A 106 -0.27 0.23 -9.47
CA ARG A 106 -0.26 -1.17 -9.04
C ARG A 106 1.19 -1.62 -8.87
N LEU A 107 1.52 -2.06 -7.66
CA LEU A 107 2.85 -2.56 -7.35
C LEU A 107 2.91 -4.09 -7.44
N TRP A 108 1.80 -4.78 -7.19
CA TRP A 108 1.74 -6.24 -7.17
C TRP A 108 0.31 -6.73 -7.42
N GLY A 109 0.18 -7.90 -8.05
CA GLY A 109 -1.11 -8.56 -8.30
C GLY A 109 -1.79 -8.21 -9.64
#